data_ff2d6fe5b0226961cfbf408915d2f7f8
#
_entry.id   ff2d6fe5b0226961cfbf408915d2f7f8
#
_cell.length_a   1.000
_cell.length_b   1.000
_cell.length_c   1.000
_cell.angle_alpha   90.00
_cell.angle_beta   90.00
_cell.angle_gamma   90.00
#
_symmetry.space_group_name_H-M   'P 1'
#
loop_
_entity.id
_entity.type
_entity.pdbx_description
1 polymer ?
#
loop_
_entity_poly.entity_id
_entity_poly.type
_entity_poly.pdbx_seq_one_letter_code
_entity_poly.pdbx_strand_id
1 'polypeptide(L)'
;MFKPNSIILYIRDVEKSTRFYTRLLNAEPVEQYSEFSVFALSDDMILGLQAKSGIDPAPQPHIGGTEICMSDISNREVDEIFRKWSELDAKIIMKPAILDFGYTFVATDPDGHRLRVCATDTTNID
;
A
#
# COMPACT_ATOMS: atom_id res chain seq x y z
N MET A 1 21.40 -0.98 16.21
CA MET A 1 21.21 -0.87 14.75
C MET A 1 19.73 -0.58 14.45
N PHE A 2 19.50 0.28 13.48
CA PHE A 2 18.14 0.63 13.08
C PHE A 2 17.50 -0.54 12.33
N LYS A 3 16.37 -1.07 12.85
CA LYS A 3 15.62 -2.18 12.24
C LYS A 3 14.15 -1.77 12.15
N PRO A 4 13.74 -1.14 11.04
CA PRO A 4 12.35 -0.68 10.91
C PRO A 4 11.35 -1.84 11.02
N ASN A 5 10.26 -1.57 11.70
CA ASN A 5 9.17 -2.55 11.87
C ASN A 5 7.80 -1.94 11.59
N SER A 6 7.76 -0.73 11.07
CA SER A 6 6.49 -0.10 10.74
C SER A 6 6.63 0.84 9.55
N ILE A 7 5.54 0.96 8.81
CA ILE A 7 5.35 1.96 7.77
C ILE A 7 4.18 2.81 8.23
N ILE A 8 4.38 4.12 8.34
CA ILE A 8 3.32 5.03 8.74
C ILE A 8 2.95 5.90 7.53
N LEU A 9 1.68 5.88 7.16
CA LEU A 9 1.15 6.72 6.10
C LEU A 9 0.37 7.88 6.72
N TYR A 10 0.62 9.08 6.25
CA TYR A 10 -0.11 10.27 6.66
C TYR A 10 -1.32 10.41 5.76
N ILE A 11 -2.51 10.42 6.36
CA ILE A 11 -3.77 10.36 5.63
C ILE A 11 -4.71 11.48 6.09
N ARG A 12 -5.65 11.84 5.22
CA ARG A 12 -6.61 12.91 5.50
C ARG A 12 -7.77 12.45 6.35
N ASP A 13 -8.27 11.23 6.09
CA ASP A 13 -9.48 10.71 6.71
C ASP A 13 -9.21 9.28 7.19
N VAL A 14 -8.96 9.15 8.50
CA VAL A 14 -8.60 7.87 9.12
C VAL A 14 -9.69 6.83 8.93
N GLU A 15 -10.96 7.21 9.12
CA GLU A 15 -12.07 6.28 8.99
C GLU A 15 -12.17 5.73 7.56
N LYS A 16 -12.10 6.61 6.57
CA LYS A 16 -12.16 6.22 5.16
C LYS A 16 -11.00 5.32 4.77
N SER A 17 -9.79 5.68 5.16
CA SER A 17 -8.59 4.91 4.83
C SER A 17 -8.56 3.58 5.59
N THR A 18 -9.06 3.54 6.82
CA THR A 18 -9.17 2.30 7.58
C THR A 18 -10.12 1.32 6.87
N ARG A 19 -11.27 1.79 6.40
CA ARG A 19 -12.18 0.94 5.62
C ARG A 19 -11.52 0.44 4.33
N PHE A 20 -10.80 1.33 3.64
CA PHE A 20 -10.09 0.97 2.42
C PHE A 20 -9.09 -0.16 2.67
N TYR A 21 -8.21 0.00 3.66
CA TYR A 21 -7.17 -1.00 3.94
C TYR A 21 -7.73 -2.29 4.54
N THR A 22 -8.81 -2.21 5.30
CA THR A 22 -9.51 -3.41 5.78
C THR A 22 -9.95 -4.28 4.61
N ARG A 23 -10.50 -3.66 3.57
CA ARG A 23 -10.96 -4.38 2.37
C ARG A 23 -9.77 -4.86 1.53
N LEU A 24 -8.77 -4.01 1.33
CA LEU A 24 -7.61 -4.33 0.52
C LEU A 24 -6.80 -5.49 1.13
N LEU A 25 -6.54 -5.42 2.42
CA LEU A 25 -5.74 -6.41 3.14
C LEU A 25 -6.56 -7.62 3.57
N ASN A 26 -7.89 -7.53 3.46
CA ASN A 26 -8.81 -8.55 3.96
C ASN A 26 -8.51 -8.90 5.42
N ALA A 27 -8.34 -7.88 6.24
CA ALA A 27 -7.98 -7.99 7.65
C ALA A 27 -8.47 -6.79 8.43
N GLU A 28 -8.91 -7.01 9.66
CA GLU A 28 -9.28 -5.94 10.55
C GLU A 28 -8.06 -5.26 11.15
N PRO A 29 -8.13 -3.97 11.48
CA PRO A 29 -7.02 -3.32 12.18
C PRO A 29 -6.82 -3.95 13.56
N VAL A 30 -5.56 -4.05 13.98
CA VAL A 30 -5.24 -4.57 15.32
C VAL A 30 -5.44 -3.50 16.39
N GLU A 31 -5.43 -2.22 16.00
CA GLU A 31 -5.78 -1.08 16.84
C GLU A 31 -6.50 -0.05 15.98
N GLN A 32 -7.50 0.59 16.54
CA GLN A 32 -8.27 1.59 15.83
C GLN A 32 -8.71 2.70 16.76
N TYR A 33 -8.31 3.93 16.42
CA TYR A 33 -8.63 5.15 17.17
C TYR A 33 -9.14 6.22 16.20
N SER A 34 -9.61 7.34 16.72
CA SER A 34 -10.10 8.41 15.86
C SER A 34 -9.01 9.04 14.99
N GLU A 35 -7.77 9.08 15.51
CA GLU A 35 -6.65 9.76 14.83
C GLU A 35 -5.65 8.81 14.20
N PHE A 36 -5.73 7.51 14.46
CA PHE A 36 -4.92 6.53 13.76
C PHE A 36 -5.47 5.12 13.88
N SER A 37 -5.02 4.26 12.98
CA SER A 37 -5.27 2.83 13.05
C SER A 37 -4.03 2.06 12.64
N VAL A 38 -3.94 0.80 13.06
CA VAL A 38 -2.78 -0.05 12.83
C VAL A 38 -3.23 -1.40 12.29
N PHE A 39 -2.56 -1.84 11.23
CA PHE A 39 -2.76 -3.16 10.63
C PHE A 39 -1.47 -3.97 10.75
N ALA A 40 -1.60 -5.27 10.98
CA ALA A 40 -0.47 -6.18 10.88
C ALA A 40 -0.27 -6.55 9.41
N LEU A 41 0.94 -6.31 8.88
CA LEU A 41 1.29 -6.73 7.53
C LEU A 41 1.97 -8.09 7.54
N SER A 42 2.76 -8.34 8.58
CA SER A 42 3.44 -9.61 8.84
C SER A 42 3.74 -9.67 10.33
N ASP A 43 4.42 -10.72 10.77
CA ASP A 43 4.81 -10.87 12.17
C ASP A 43 5.69 -9.72 12.67
N ASP A 44 6.49 -9.14 11.78
CA ASP A 44 7.48 -8.14 12.14
C ASP A 44 7.24 -6.76 11.53
N MET A 45 6.10 -6.55 10.84
CA MET A 45 5.84 -5.30 10.13
C MET A 45 4.39 -4.88 10.30
N ILE A 46 4.19 -3.63 10.71
CA ILE A 46 2.86 -3.05 10.78
C ILE A 46 2.72 -1.87 9.80
N LEU A 47 1.48 -1.59 9.44
CA LEU A 47 1.09 -0.41 8.69
C LEU A 47 0.27 0.48 9.62
N GLY A 48 0.75 1.69 9.85
CA GLY A 48 0.02 2.70 10.60
C GLY A 48 -0.61 3.72 9.66
N LEU A 49 -1.86 4.06 9.93
CA LEU A 49 -2.55 5.14 9.23
C LEU A 49 -2.76 6.24 10.25
N GLN A 50 -2.15 7.40 10.04
CA GLN A 50 -2.19 8.49 11.00
C GLN A 50 -2.75 9.76 10.38
N ALA A 51 -3.65 10.44 11.10
CA ALA A 51 -4.24 11.68 10.65
C ALA A 51 -3.14 12.71 10.38
N LYS A 52 -3.08 13.18 9.13
CA LYS A 52 -2.07 14.13 8.69
C LYS A 52 -2.08 15.42 9.51
N SER A 53 -3.27 15.87 9.90
CA SER A 53 -3.44 17.10 10.65
C SER A 53 -2.85 17.06 12.05
N GLY A 54 -2.60 15.87 12.59
CA GLY A 54 -2.07 15.70 13.94
C GLY A 54 -0.58 15.38 14.01
N ILE A 55 0.10 15.37 12.88
CA ILE A 55 1.52 15.02 12.83
C ILE A 55 2.39 16.20 13.26
N ASP A 56 3.33 15.91 14.14
CA ASP A 56 4.31 16.90 14.61
C ASP A 56 5.72 16.27 14.51
N PRO A 57 6.68 16.87 13.80
CA PRO A 57 6.55 18.10 13.01
C PRO A 57 5.57 17.95 11.84
N ALA A 58 4.95 19.06 11.44
CA ALA A 58 3.98 19.05 10.35
C ALA A 58 4.64 18.55 9.05
N PRO A 59 3.99 17.61 8.33
CA PRO A 59 4.57 17.07 7.12
C PRO A 59 4.57 18.07 5.97
N GLN A 60 5.55 17.91 5.08
CA GLN A 60 5.58 18.67 3.83
C GLN A 60 4.50 18.11 2.89
N PRO A 61 3.85 18.96 2.09
CA PRO A 61 2.83 18.50 1.13
C PRO A 61 3.49 17.76 -0.03
N HIS A 62 3.67 16.45 0.13
CA HIS A 62 4.34 15.61 -0.86
C HIS A 62 3.62 14.26 -0.98
N ILE A 63 3.30 13.86 -2.21
CA ILE A 63 2.66 12.59 -2.53
C ILE A 63 3.40 11.97 -3.71
N GLY A 64 3.50 10.63 -3.72
CA GLY A 64 4.06 9.89 -4.85
C GLY A 64 5.53 9.59 -4.74
N GLY A 65 6.14 9.81 -3.58
CA GLY A 65 7.54 9.52 -3.37
C GLY A 65 7.84 8.11 -2.86
N THR A 66 6.81 7.34 -2.53
CA THR A 66 6.97 5.98 -1.99
C THR A 66 5.87 5.07 -2.52
N GLU A 67 6.10 3.78 -2.41
CA GLU A 67 5.07 2.79 -2.70
C GLU A 67 5.16 1.63 -1.71
N ILE A 68 4.02 1.00 -1.46
CA ILE A 68 3.96 -0.28 -0.73
C ILE A 68 3.88 -1.34 -1.81
N CYS A 69 4.79 -2.30 -1.78
CA CYS A 69 4.94 -3.27 -2.84
C CYS A 69 4.83 -4.70 -2.32
N MET A 70 4.03 -5.51 -3.01
CA MET A 70 4.07 -6.96 -2.88
C MET A 70 4.76 -7.51 -4.11
N SER A 71 5.94 -8.12 -3.93
CA SER A 71 6.77 -8.60 -5.01
C SER A 71 7.01 -10.10 -4.91
N ASP A 72 7.72 -10.66 -5.89
CA ASP A 72 8.12 -12.07 -5.94
C ASP A 72 6.94 -13.04 -6.00
N ILE A 73 5.85 -12.64 -6.63
CA ILE A 73 4.69 -13.50 -6.88
C ILE A 73 4.67 -13.88 -8.37
N SER A 74 3.75 -14.76 -8.75
CA SER A 74 3.61 -15.20 -10.14
C SER A 74 2.80 -14.19 -10.97
N ASN A 75 2.95 -14.24 -12.30
CA ASN A 75 2.13 -13.46 -13.21
C ASN A 75 0.64 -13.71 -12.99
N ARG A 76 0.28 -14.97 -12.73
CA ARG A 76 -1.10 -15.36 -12.48
C ARG A 76 -1.65 -14.66 -11.22
N GLU A 77 -0.85 -14.62 -10.17
CA GLU A 77 -1.25 -13.95 -8.93
C GLU A 77 -1.41 -12.45 -9.13
N VAL A 78 -0.55 -11.83 -9.96
CA VAL A 78 -0.71 -10.42 -10.33
C VAL A 78 -2.07 -10.19 -10.96
N ASP A 79 -2.47 -11.02 -11.93
CA ASP A 79 -3.77 -10.89 -12.60
C ASP A 79 -4.93 -11.12 -11.64
N GLU A 80 -4.83 -12.09 -10.74
CA GLU A 80 -5.88 -12.38 -9.76
C GLU A 80 -6.09 -11.20 -8.80
N ILE A 81 -4.99 -10.63 -8.30
CA ILE A 81 -5.04 -9.49 -7.40
C ILE A 81 -5.57 -8.25 -8.13
N PHE A 82 -5.16 -8.05 -9.37
CA PHE A 82 -5.67 -6.97 -10.20
C PHE A 82 -7.19 -7.04 -10.34
N ARG A 83 -7.72 -8.23 -10.62
CA ARG A 83 -9.18 -8.42 -10.73
C ARG A 83 -9.89 -8.07 -9.41
N LYS A 84 -9.35 -8.54 -8.29
CA LYS A 84 -9.93 -8.25 -6.97
C LYS A 84 -9.91 -6.76 -6.67
N TRP A 85 -8.79 -6.10 -6.92
CA TRP A 85 -8.65 -4.67 -6.61
C TRP A 85 -9.50 -3.81 -7.54
N SER A 86 -9.73 -4.26 -8.76
CA SER A 86 -10.62 -3.56 -9.69
C SER A 86 -12.07 -3.55 -9.21
N GLU A 87 -12.46 -4.49 -8.35
CA GLU A 87 -13.78 -4.58 -7.75
C GLU A 87 -13.89 -3.81 -6.43
N LEU A 88 -12.76 -3.36 -5.89
CA LEU A 88 -12.71 -2.55 -4.68
C LEU A 88 -12.64 -1.06 -5.07
N ASP A 89 -12.48 -0.20 -4.08
CA ASP A 89 -12.36 1.25 -4.33
C ASP A 89 -10.92 1.67 -4.68
N ALA A 90 -10.05 0.72 -4.94
CA ALA A 90 -8.68 1.00 -5.34
C ALA A 90 -8.67 1.62 -6.74
N LYS A 91 -8.01 2.75 -6.87
CA LYS A 91 -7.87 3.41 -8.17
C LYS A 91 -6.68 2.81 -8.89
N ILE A 92 -6.93 2.15 -10.01
CA ILE A 92 -5.86 1.58 -10.83
C ILE A 92 -5.25 2.70 -11.67
N ILE A 93 -3.95 2.93 -11.51
CA ILE A 93 -3.24 3.95 -12.30
C ILE A 93 -2.36 3.35 -13.38
N MET A 94 -2.06 2.04 -13.29
CA MET A 94 -1.40 1.30 -14.36
C MET A 94 -1.90 -0.13 -14.35
N LYS A 95 -2.50 -0.56 -15.46
CA LYS A 95 -2.94 -1.95 -15.63
C LYS A 95 -1.72 -2.87 -15.74
N PRO A 96 -1.89 -4.19 -15.52
CA PRO A 96 -0.77 -5.12 -15.63
C PRO A 96 0.00 -4.96 -16.94
N ALA A 97 1.31 -4.80 -16.81
CA ALA A 97 2.21 -4.58 -17.93
C ALA A 97 3.60 -5.11 -17.58
N ILE A 98 4.37 -5.46 -18.60
CA ILE A 98 5.75 -5.91 -18.41
C ILE A 98 6.65 -4.68 -18.40
N LEU A 99 7.33 -4.47 -17.28
CA LEU A 99 8.35 -3.45 -17.11
C LEU A 99 9.72 -4.12 -16.94
N ASP A 100 10.77 -3.31 -16.76
CA ASP A 100 12.13 -3.83 -16.67
C ASP A 100 12.32 -4.89 -15.57
N PHE A 101 11.58 -4.77 -14.47
CA PHE A 101 11.75 -5.66 -13.32
C PHE A 101 10.60 -6.67 -13.17
N GLY A 102 9.71 -6.78 -14.16
CA GLY A 102 8.68 -7.81 -14.17
C GLY A 102 7.30 -7.35 -14.56
N TYR A 103 6.35 -8.28 -14.43
CA TYR A 103 4.94 -8.06 -14.74
C TYR A 103 4.26 -7.46 -13.52
N THR A 104 3.69 -6.28 -13.66
CA THR A 104 3.27 -5.48 -12.52
C THR A 104 2.08 -4.58 -12.83
N PHE A 105 1.31 -4.23 -11.81
CA PHE A 105 0.31 -3.16 -11.88
C PHE A 105 0.43 -2.25 -10.68
N VAL A 106 -0.15 -1.07 -10.76
CA VAL A 106 -0.11 -0.08 -9.69
C VAL A 106 -1.49 0.50 -9.45
N ALA A 107 -1.86 0.57 -8.19
CA ALA A 107 -3.07 1.25 -7.72
C ALA A 107 -2.68 2.35 -6.74
N THR A 108 -3.66 3.15 -6.33
CA THR A 108 -3.45 4.12 -5.26
C THR A 108 -4.52 3.96 -4.19
N ASP A 109 -4.15 4.36 -2.97
CA ASP A 109 -5.09 4.47 -1.88
C ASP A 109 -5.86 5.82 -1.96
N PRO A 110 -6.82 6.10 -1.03
CA PRO A 110 -7.59 7.35 -1.09
C PRO A 110 -6.75 8.63 -1.04
N ASP A 111 -5.55 8.59 -0.50
CA ASP A 111 -4.66 9.74 -0.41
C ASP A 111 -3.64 9.83 -1.54
N GLY A 112 -3.61 8.83 -2.43
CA GLY A 112 -2.69 8.81 -3.56
C GLY A 112 -1.39 8.06 -3.30
N HIS A 113 -1.28 7.36 -2.18
CA HIS A 113 -0.12 6.49 -1.95
C HIS A 113 -0.17 5.32 -2.92
N ARG A 114 0.98 4.98 -3.49
CA ARG A 114 1.04 3.91 -4.49
C ARG A 114 1.13 2.54 -3.85
N LEU A 115 0.42 1.60 -4.48
CA LEU A 115 0.37 0.20 -4.09
C LEU A 115 0.74 -0.59 -5.34
N ARG A 116 1.87 -1.29 -5.29
CA ARG A 116 2.37 -2.06 -6.43
C ARG A 116 2.30 -3.54 -6.15
N VAL A 117 1.90 -4.31 -7.16
CA VAL A 117 1.91 -5.77 -7.12
C VAL A 117 2.77 -6.23 -8.28
N CYS A 118 3.76 -7.07 -8.03
CA CYS A 118 4.78 -7.38 -9.02
C CYS A 118 5.23 -8.84 -9.02
N ALA A 119 5.17 -9.46 -10.19
CA ALA A 119 5.85 -10.73 -10.45
C ALA A 119 7.28 -10.37 -10.86
N THR A 120 8.18 -10.36 -9.91
CA THR A 120 9.54 -9.85 -10.09
C THR A 120 10.34 -10.72 -11.06
N ASP A 121 10.94 -10.07 -12.04
CA ASP A 121 11.87 -10.69 -12.98
C ASP A 121 12.95 -9.68 -13.31
N THR A 122 14.14 -9.91 -12.76
CA THR A 122 15.28 -9.00 -12.90
C THR A 122 16.33 -9.53 -13.88
N THR A 123 15.99 -10.54 -14.65
CA THR A 123 16.95 -11.19 -15.59
C THR A 123 17.46 -10.23 -16.66
N ASN A 124 16.69 -9.19 -17.02
CA ASN A 124 17.06 -8.23 -18.04
C ASN A 124 17.54 -6.89 -17.48
N ILE A 125 17.78 -6.81 -16.18
CA ILE A 125 18.29 -5.61 -15.53
C ILE A 125 19.80 -5.68 -15.43
N ASP A 126 20.47 -4.64 -15.88
CA ASP A 126 21.94 -4.54 -15.79
C ASP A 126 22.42 -3.96 -14.46
#